data_aa12829279762856a254c0d244065803
#
_entry.id   aa12829279762856a254c0d244065803
#
_cell.length_a   1.000
_cell.length_b   1.000
_cell.length_c   1.000
_cell.angle_alpha   90.00
_cell.angle_beta   90.00
_cell.angle_gamma   90.00
#
_symmetry.space_group_name_H-M   'P 1'
#
loop_
_entity.id
_entity.type
_entity.pdbx_description
1 polymer ?
#
loop_
_entity_poly.entity_id
_entity_poly.type
_entity_poly.pdbx_seq_one_letter_code
_entity_poly.pdbx_strand_id
1 'polypeptide(L)'
;MIMKKVLSLIIYIFSFNLFSSDYEVEFFFTSDDRDFDVMKFTEEITLRQFKAKANWKDSFGNYGVVDCMGNHTIFKNDKTLLKMYCKEINKSNDNFVIMFDRNSENFEAGVGKSTYLDAVGKYKDYKNMQCIYAVNLFENKGSIIKQKCKLK
;
A
#
# COMPACT_ATOMS: atom_id res chain seq x y z
N MET A 1 -40.76 32.35 18.74
CA MET A 1 -39.67 31.79 19.56
C MET A 1 -39.29 30.33 19.26
N ILE A 2 -40.23 29.55 18.73
CA ILE A 2 -39.99 28.12 18.39
C ILE A 2 -39.14 27.93 17.12
N MET A 3 -39.33 28.78 16.10
CA MET A 3 -38.56 28.67 14.82
C MET A 3 -37.04 28.87 14.95
N LYS A 4 -36.56 29.74 15.88
CA LYS A 4 -35.13 29.93 16.11
C LYS A 4 -34.45 28.71 16.77
N LYS A 5 -35.18 27.96 17.61
CA LYS A 5 -34.66 26.75 18.25
C LYS A 5 -34.56 25.56 17.30
N VAL A 6 -35.48 25.45 16.32
CA VAL A 6 -35.44 24.40 15.29
C VAL A 6 -34.27 24.62 14.33
N LEU A 7 -34.00 25.87 13.94
CA LEU A 7 -32.90 26.19 13.04
C LEU A 7 -31.55 25.89 13.69
N SER A 8 -31.40 26.15 15.02
CA SER A 8 -30.18 25.84 15.77
C SER A 8 -29.94 24.32 15.87
N LEU A 9 -30.98 23.51 15.98
CA LEU A 9 -30.89 22.04 16.04
C LEU A 9 -30.46 21.44 14.71
N ILE A 10 -30.95 21.99 13.58
CA ILE A 10 -30.60 21.53 12.23
C ILE A 10 -29.12 21.81 11.93
N ILE A 11 -28.58 22.95 12.37
CA ILE A 11 -27.14 23.27 12.21
C ILE A 11 -26.27 22.32 13.02
N TYR A 12 -26.72 21.86 14.19
CA TYR A 12 -25.95 20.90 15.01
C TYR A 12 -25.93 19.50 14.42
N ILE A 13 -26.95 19.08 13.68
CA ILE A 13 -27.01 17.75 13.03
C ILE A 13 -26.11 17.72 11.77
N PHE A 14 -25.92 18.85 11.08
CA PHE A 14 -25.03 18.95 9.92
C PHE A 14 -23.54 19.02 10.25
N SER A 15 -23.17 19.29 11.51
CA SER A 15 -21.77 19.44 11.95
C SER A 15 -21.07 18.11 12.25
N PHE A 16 -21.76 16.97 12.22
CA PHE A 16 -21.19 15.63 12.37
C PHE A 16 -20.92 14.94 11.03
N ASN A 17 -20.47 15.67 10.02
CA ASN A 17 -19.69 15.02 8.98
C ASN A 17 -18.34 14.67 9.61
N LEU A 18 -18.28 13.51 10.26
CA LEU A 18 -17.04 12.81 10.57
C LEU A 18 -16.28 12.68 9.26
N PHE A 19 -15.34 13.58 9.01
CA PHE A 19 -14.29 13.37 8.03
C PHE A 19 -13.54 12.12 8.48
N SER A 20 -13.97 10.96 8.01
CA SER A 20 -13.11 9.80 7.93
C SER A 20 -11.99 10.21 6.99
N SER A 21 -10.91 10.75 7.54
CA SER A 21 -9.75 11.09 6.74
C SER A 21 -9.16 9.78 6.23
N ASP A 22 -9.24 9.58 4.91
CA ASP A 22 -8.54 8.47 4.29
C ASP A 22 -7.04 8.63 4.57
N TYR A 23 -6.42 7.58 5.09
CA TYR A 23 -4.98 7.51 5.24
C TYR A 23 -4.38 7.08 3.93
N GLU A 24 -3.58 7.94 3.31
CA GLU A 24 -2.94 7.68 2.03
C GLU A 24 -1.44 7.51 2.20
N VAL A 25 -0.87 6.54 1.49
CA VAL A 25 0.57 6.26 1.46
C VAL A 25 1.02 6.07 0.03
N GLU A 26 2.17 6.63 -0.32
CA GLU A 26 2.85 6.42 -1.59
C GLU A 26 4.19 5.74 -1.36
N PHE A 27 4.48 4.69 -2.14
CA PHE A 27 5.78 4.01 -2.17
C PHE A 27 6.40 4.21 -3.55
N PHE A 28 7.69 4.57 -3.58
CA PHE A 28 8.45 4.86 -4.79
C PHE A 28 9.61 3.86 -4.88
N PHE A 29 9.51 2.93 -5.82
CA PHE A 29 10.55 1.94 -6.12
C PHE A 29 11.36 2.42 -7.32
N THR A 30 12.68 2.42 -7.22
CA THR A 30 13.58 2.64 -8.36
C THR A 30 14.04 1.31 -8.95
N SER A 31 14.51 1.29 -10.19
CA SER A 31 15.01 0.07 -10.82
C SER A 31 16.30 -0.41 -10.18
N ASP A 32 17.14 0.51 -9.73
CA ASP A 32 18.47 0.22 -9.17
C ASP A 32 18.38 -0.47 -7.81
N ASP A 33 17.24 -0.35 -7.14
CA ASP A 33 16.99 -0.95 -5.82
C ASP A 33 16.34 -2.34 -5.91
N ARG A 34 16.31 -2.96 -7.09
CA ARG A 34 15.66 -4.26 -7.31
C ARG A 34 16.66 -5.33 -7.72
N ASP A 35 16.56 -6.46 -7.04
CA ASP A 35 17.28 -7.69 -7.33
C ASP A 35 16.26 -8.78 -7.67
N PHE A 36 16.49 -9.51 -8.76
CA PHE A 36 15.54 -10.50 -9.27
C PHE A 36 16.21 -11.83 -9.53
N ASP A 37 15.62 -12.89 -8.95
CA ASP A 37 15.84 -14.27 -9.38
C ASP A 37 14.64 -14.71 -10.24
N VAL A 38 14.91 -15.21 -11.44
CA VAL A 38 13.88 -15.62 -12.39
C VAL A 38 13.97 -17.10 -12.67
N MET A 39 12.85 -17.81 -12.47
CA MET A 39 12.73 -19.22 -12.79
C MET A 39 11.53 -19.43 -13.75
N LYS A 40 11.81 -19.96 -14.92
CA LYS A 40 10.78 -20.46 -15.83
C LYS A 40 10.45 -21.91 -15.44
N PHE A 41 9.25 -22.16 -14.99
CA PHE A 41 8.78 -23.52 -14.70
C PHE A 41 8.32 -24.23 -15.97
N THR A 42 7.64 -23.50 -16.84
CA THR A 42 7.13 -23.97 -18.13
C THR A 42 7.12 -22.79 -19.11
N GLU A 43 6.73 -23.00 -20.36
CA GLU A 43 6.48 -21.92 -21.33
C GLU A 43 5.31 -21.02 -20.92
N GLU A 44 4.48 -21.47 -19.97
CA GLU A 44 3.26 -20.80 -19.52
C GLU A 44 3.45 -20.06 -18.18
N ILE A 45 4.48 -20.41 -17.38
CA ILE A 45 4.60 -19.93 -16.00
C ILE A 45 6.04 -19.50 -15.70
N THR A 46 6.20 -18.24 -15.33
CA THR A 46 7.45 -17.66 -14.84
C THR A 46 7.27 -17.18 -13.40
N LEU A 47 8.18 -17.57 -12.51
CA LEU A 47 8.29 -17.02 -11.17
C LEU A 47 9.45 -16.04 -11.13
N ARG A 48 9.21 -14.88 -10.54
CA ARG A 48 10.25 -13.92 -10.16
C ARG A 48 10.25 -13.78 -8.65
N GLN A 49 11.37 -14.08 -8.01
CA GLN A 49 11.63 -13.66 -6.63
C GLN A 49 12.40 -12.35 -6.67
N PHE A 50 12.11 -11.45 -5.74
CA PHE A 50 12.77 -10.15 -5.74
C PHE A 50 12.98 -9.61 -4.33
N LYS A 51 14.04 -8.81 -4.22
CA LYS A 51 14.24 -7.86 -3.14
C LYS A 51 14.18 -6.46 -3.73
N ALA A 52 13.63 -5.52 -2.99
CA ALA A 52 13.49 -4.15 -3.43
C ALA A 52 13.53 -3.19 -2.25
N LYS A 53 13.98 -1.98 -2.49
CA LYS A 53 13.83 -0.86 -1.55
C LYS A 53 12.88 0.16 -2.12
N ALA A 54 12.12 0.81 -1.25
CA ALA A 54 11.27 1.93 -1.65
C ALA A 54 11.37 3.06 -0.63
N ASN A 55 11.36 4.28 -1.14
CA ASN A 55 11.01 5.43 -0.32
C ASN A 55 9.49 5.49 -0.19
N TRP A 56 8.99 5.90 0.96
CA TRP A 56 7.58 6.08 1.18
C TRP A 56 7.28 7.40 1.87
N LYS A 57 6.07 7.92 1.65
CA LYS A 57 5.51 9.07 2.36
C LYS A 57 4.01 8.86 2.57
N ASP A 58 3.45 9.47 3.61
CA ASP A 58 2.02 9.41 3.91
C ASP A 58 1.34 10.78 3.95
N SER A 59 0.01 10.76 4.04
CA SER A 59 -0.82 11.97 4.13
C SER A 59 -0.64 12.77 5.42
N PHE A 60 0.03 12.22 6.43
CA PHE A 60 0.35 12.91 7.69
C PHE A 60 1.76 13.52 7.70
N GLY A 61 2.48 13.42 6.57
CA GLY A 61 3.83 13.98 6.43
C GLY A 61 4.93 13.07 6.99
N ASN A 62 4.63 11.82 7.35
CA ASN A 62 5.66 10.85 7.65
C ASN A 62 6.28 10.34 6.35
N TYR A 63 7.56 9.98 6.43
CA TYR A 63 8.31 9.40 5.30
C TYR A 63 9.44 8.50 5.82
N GLY A 64 9.94 7.66 4.95
CA GLY A 64 11.02 6.74 5.30
C GLY A 64 11.39 5.81 4.15
N VAL A 65 12.07 4.73 4.50
CA VAL A 65 12.52 3.68 3.57
C VAL A 65 11.97 2.35 4.05
N VAL A 66 11.53 1.52 3.12
CA VAL A 66 11.15 0.13 3.38
C VAL A 66 12.06 -0.83 2.61
N ASP A 67 12.44 -1.93 3.26
CA ASP A 67 12.99 -3.11 2.61
C ASP A 67 11.86 -4.08 2.30
N CYS A 68 11.81 -4.52 1.06
CA CYS A 68 10.77 -5.42 0.56
C CYS A 68 11.38 -6.70 0.00
N MET A 69 10.64 -7.79 0.18
CA MET A 69 10.90 -9.02 -0.54
C MET A 69 9.58 -9.67 -0.95
N GLY A 70 9.59 -10.33 -2.10
CA GLY A 70 8.37 -10.94 -2.60
C GLY A 70 8.58 -11.88 -3.77
N ASN A 71 7.47 -12.39 -4.23
CA ASN A 71 7.41 -13.19 -5.44
C ASN A 71 6.32 -12.67 -6.40
N HIS A 72 6.55 -12.88 -7.66
CA HIS A 72 5.67 -12.51 -8.74
C HIS A 72 5.55 -13.69 -9.69
N THR A 73 4.38 -14.33 -9.74
CA THR A 73 4.08 -15.38 -10.71
C THR A 73 3.41 -14.75 -11.92
N ILE A 74 3.97 -14.98 -13.09
CA ILE A 74 3.49 -14.43 -14.37
C ILE A 74 3.07 -15.61 -15.24
N PHE A 75 1.85 -15.55 -15.75
CA PHE A 75 1.29 -16.52 -16.68
C PHE A 75 1.37 -15.97 -18.11
N LYS A 76 1.38 -16.85 -19.11
CA LYS A 76 1.48 -16.49 -20.53
C LYS A 76 0.43 -15.49 -21.02
N ASN A 77 -0.74 -15.48 -20.41
CA ASN A 77 -1.84 -14.57 -20.72
C ASN A 77 -1.76 -13.23 -19.94
N ASP A 78 -0.57 -12.86 -19.48
CA ASP A 78 -0.29 -11.66 -18.67
C ASP A 78 -0.95 -11.62 -17.29
N LYS A 79 -1.73 -12.66 -16.94
CA LYS A 79 -2.22 -12.80 -15.59
C LYS A 79 -1.07 -12.89 -14.62
N THR A 80 -1.22 -12.25 -13.47
CA THR A 80 -0.11 -12.13 -12.52
C THR A 80 -0.60 -12.22 -11.07
N LEU A 81 0.18 -12.94 -10.26
CA LEU A 81 0.00 -13.02 -8.83
C LEU A 81 1.24 -12.43 -8.16
N LEU A 82 1.04 -11.36 -7.39
CA LEU A 82 2.09 -10.74 -6.58
C LEU A 82 1.82 -10.97 -5.10
N LYS A 83 2.84 -11.36 -4.37
CA LYS A 83 2.87 -11.27 -2.91
C LYS A 83 4.20 -10.67 -2.47
N MET A 84 4.14 -9.54 -1.76
CA MET A 84 5.31 -8.79 -1.32
C MET A 84 5.15 -8.38 0.14
N TYR A 85 6.22 -8.48 0.90
CA TYR A 85 6.32 -8.05 2.29
C TYR A 85 7.33 -6.93 2.38
N CYS A 86 6.96 -5.83 3.01
CA CYS A 86 7.84 -4.69 3.23
C CYS A 86 7.93 -4.38 4.72
N LYS A 87 9.13 -4.11 5.19
CA LYS A 87 9.41 -3.66 6.56
C LYS A 87 10.02 -2.27 6.52
N GLU A 88 9.53 -1.36 7.33
CA GLU A 88 10.14 -0.05 7.50
C GLU A 88 11.52 -0.19 8.15
N ILE A 89 12.51 0.52 7.58
CA ILE A 89 13.86 0.63 8.12
C ILE A 89 13.94 1.95 8.88
N ASN A 90 13.83 1.87 10.20
CA ASN A 90 13.89 3.05 11.05
C ASN A 90 14.83 2.79 12.23
N LYS A 91 15.59 3.83 12.64
CA LYS A 91 16.44 3.77 13.83
C LYS A 91 15.64 3.93 15.13
N SER A 92 14.41 4.43 15.04
CA SER A 92 13.48 4.50 16.17
C SER A 92 12.75 3.16 16.35
N ASN A 93 12.09 2.98 17.50
CA ASN A 93 11.22 1.82 17.71
C ASN A 93 9.88 1.93 16.97
N ASP A 94 9.70 2.96 16.13
CA ASP A 94 8.50 3.14 15.32
C ASP A 94 8.70 2.43 13.99
N ASN A 95 8.05 1.30 13.79
CA ASN A 95 8.13 0.58 12.52
C ASN A 95 6.84 -0.19 12.22
N PHE A 96 6.71 -0.63 10.97
CA PHE A 96 5.62 -1.48 10.53
C PHE A 96 6.11 -2.56 9.54
N VAL A 97 5.33 -3.62 9.44
CA VAL A 97 5.44 -4.65 8.41
C VAL A 97 4.14 -4.66 7.63
N ILE A 98 4.22 -4.50 6.32
CA ILE A 98 3.06 -4.49 5.43
C ILE A 98 3.20 -5.59 4.38
N MET A 99 2.11 -6.28 4.10
CA MET A 99 1.99 -7.24 3.01
C MET A 99 1.15 -6.64 1.89
N PHE A 100 1.62 -6.77 0.66
CA PHE A 100 0.90 -6.47 -0.56
C PHE A 100 0.52 -7.77 -1.26
N ASP A 101 -0.73 -7.85 -1.72
CA ASP A 101 -1.28 -8.99 -2.46
C ASP A 101 -2.03 -8.47 -3.68
N ARG A 102 -1.73 -9.03 -4.86
CA ARG A 102 -2.37 -8.63 -6.11
C ARG A 102 -2.60 -9.84 -7.01
N ASN A 103 -3.81 -9.94 -7.52
CA ASN A 103 -4.19 -10.81 -8.62
C ASN A 103 -4.75 -9.91 -9.73
N SER A 104 -4.09 -9.82 -10.86
CA SER A 104 -4.49 -8.95 -11.97
C SER A 104 -4.22 -9.58 -13.33
N GLU A 105 -4.94 -9.12 -14.34
CA GLU A 105 -4.79 -9.52 -15.73
C GLU A 105 -3.72 -8.68 -16.46
N ASN A 106 -3.03 -7.78 -15.76
CA ASN A 106 -1.99 -6.94 -16.31
C ASN A 106 -0.79 -6.91 -15.35
N PHE A 107 0.40 -7.15 -15.91
CA PHE A 107 1.65 -7.11 -15.16
C PHE A 107 2.05 -5.68 -14.75
N GLU A 108 1.91 -4.72 -15.65
CA GLU A 108 2.45 -3.37 -15.49
C GLU A 108 1.62 -2.48 -14.56
N ALA A 109 0.32 -2.70 -14.53
CA ALA A 109 -0.61 -1.93 -13.70
C ALA A 109 -1.66 -2.81 -13.04
N GLY A 110 -2.22 -2.34 -11.93
CA GLY A 110 -3.32 -3.05 -11.30
C GLY A 110 -3.64 -2.53 -9.90
N VAL A 111 -4.72 -3.09 -9.38
CA VAL A 111 -5.20 -2.83 -8.02
C VAL A 111 -5.01 -4.10 -7.19
N GLY A 112 -4.60 -3.93 -5.95
CA GLY A 112 -4.43 -5.02 -5.00
C GLY A 112 -4.87 -4.63 -3.60
N LYS A 113 -4.66 -5.54 -2.67
CA LYS A 113 -4.91 -5.33 -1.23
C LYS A 113 -3.59 -5.30 -0.49
N SER A 114 -3.53 -4.51 0.56
CA SER A 114 -2.41 -4.54 1.50
C SER A 114 -2.92 -4.64 2.92
N THR A 115 -2.10 -5.23 3.78
CA THR A 115 -2.42 -5.43 5.20
C THR A 115 -1.19 -5.11 6.03
N TYR A 116 -1.34 -4.26 7.03
CA TYR A 116 -0.32 -4.05 8.05
C TYR A 116 -0.31 -5.25 8.99
N LEU A 117 0.67 -6.13 8.83
CA LEU A 117 0.79 -7.37 9.60
C LEU A 117 1.23 -7.11 11.04
N ASP A 118 2.11 -6.14 11.20
CA ASP A 118 2.59 -5.67 12.49
C ASP A 118 2.91 -4.18 12.43
N ALA A 119 2.80 -3.51 13.58
CA ALA A 119 3.10 -2.10 13.70
C ALA A 119 3.36 -1.75 15.17
N VAL A 120 4.40 -0.96 15.43
CA VAL A 120 4.82 -0.57 16.77
C VAL A 120 5.12 0.93 16.85
N GLY A 121 5.24 1.43 18.06
CA GLY A 121 5.48 2.84 18.32
C GLY A 121 4.31 3.71 17.85
N LYS A 122 4.57 4.78 17.13
CA LYS A 122 3.53 5.69 16.60
C LYS A 122 2.58 5.04 15.60
N TYR A 123 2.97 3.89 14.99
CA TYR A 123 2.17 3.16 14.01
C TYR A 123 1.33 2.03 14.62
N LYS A 124 1.35 1.82 15.95
CA LYS A 124 0.69 0.69 16.62
C LYS A 124 -0.77 0.49 16.22
N ASP A 125 -1.50 1.58 15.98
CA ASP A 125 -2.91 1.57 15.64
C ASP A 125 -3.18 1.10 14.18
N TYR A 126 -2.12 0.98 13.35
CA TYR A 126 -2.22 0.45 11.98
C TYR A 126 -2.21 -1.07 11.93
N LYS A 127 -1.82 -1.76 13.01
CA LYS A 127 -1.82 -3.23 13.05
C LYS A 127 -3.17 -3.80 12.63
N ASN A 128 -3.14 -4.76 11.69
CA ASN A 128 -4.30 -5.39 11.05
C ASN A 128 -5.16 -4.43 10.17
N MET A 129 -4.68 -3.22 9.90
CA MET A 129 -5.36 -2.32 8.99
C MET A 129 -5.27 -2.87 7.56
N GLN A 130 -6.41 -2.93 6.88
CA GLN A 130 -6.52 -3.35 5.49
C GLN A 130 -6.71 -2.14 4.60
N CYS A 131 -6.01 -2.14 3.48
CA CYS A 131 -6.00 -1.06 2.52
C CYS A 131 -6.16 -1.59 1.09
N ILE A 132 -6.52 -0.71 0.19
CA ILE A 132 -6.50 -0.96 -1.26
C ILE A 132 -5.33 -0.15 -1.82
N TYR A 133 -4.59 -0.73 -2.76
CA TYR A 133 -3.54 -0.02 -3.46
C TYR A 133 -3.66 -0.16 -4.97
N ALA A 134 -3.18 0.84 -5.68
CA ALA A 134 -2.93 0.81 -7.10
C ALA A 134 -1.42 0.86 -7.34
N VAL A 135 -0.95 0.11 -8.32
CA VAL A 135 0.45 0.12 -8.76
C VAL A 135 0.53 0.47 -10.24
N ASN A 136 1.56 1.21 -10.60
CA ASN A 136 1.97 1.43 -11.97
C ASN A 136 3.49 1.23 -12.09
N LEU A 137 3.90 0.38 -13.04
CA LEU A 137 5.29 0.12 -13.38
C LEU A 137 5.68 0.98 -14.57
N PHE A 138 6.88 1.53 -14.56
CA PHE A 138 7.43 2.38 -15.61
C PHE A 138 8.63 1.66 -16.24
N GLU A 139 8.40 0.88 -17.28
CA GLU A 139 9.41 0.27 -18.16
C GLU A 139 10.85 0.24 -17.59
N ASN A 140 11.16 -0.62 -16.67
CA ASN A 140 12.48 -0.77 -16.02
C ASN A 140 13.01 0.46 -15.25
N LYS A 141 12.25 1.55 -15.13
CA LYS A 141 12.66 2.77 -14.42
C LYS A 141 12.16 2.84 -12.99
N GLY A 142 11.21 2.01 -12.63
CA GLY A 142 10.65 2.00 -11.29
C GLY A 142 9.18 1.65 -11.22
N SER A 143 8.58 1.84 -10.06
CA SER A 143 7.14 1.73 -9.88
C SER A 143 6.67 2.64 -8.76
N ILE A 144 5.42 3.05 -8.85
CA ILE A 144 4.74 3.80 -7.80
C ILE A 144 3.58 2.95 -7.32
N ILE A 145 3.49 2.78 -6.00
CA ILE A 145 2.32 2.23 -5.33
C ILE A 145 1.64 3.36 -4.58
N LYS A 146 0.35 3.58 -4.85
CA LYS A 146 -0.52 4.47 -4.08
C LYS A 146 -1.51 3.65 -3.30
N GLN A 147 -1.53 3.82 -2.00
CA GLN A 147 -2.34 3.05 -1.06
C GLN A 147 -3.34 3.95 -0.36
N LYS A 148 -4.55 3.45 -0.18
CA LYS A 148 -5.64 4.08 0.56
C LYS A 148 -6.15 3.16 1.66
N CYS A 149 -6.22 3.67 2.88
CA CYS A 149 -6.68 2.95 4.05
C CYS A 149 -7.80 3.74 4.73
N LYS A 150 -8.75 3.04 5.30
CA LYS A 150 -9.73 3.65 6.20
C LYS A 150 -9.21 3.56 7.63
N LEU A 151 -9.02 4.68 8.26
CA LEU A 151 -8.76 4.74 9.70
C LEU A 151 -10.05 4.33 10.44
N LYS A 152 -9.87 3.54 11.50
CA LYS A 152 -10.98 3.12 12.38
C LYS A 152 -11.36 4.23 13.34
#